data_d63562685c32d55c0119fcd5c0237a10
#
_entry.id   d63562685c32d55c0119fcd5c0237a10
#
_cell.length_a   1.000
_cell.length_b   1.000
_cell.length_c   1.000
_cell.angle_alpha   90.00
_cell.angle_beta   90.00
_cell.angle_gamma   90.00
#
_symmetry.space_group_name_H-M   'P 1'
#
loop_
_entity.id
_entity.type
_entity.pdbx_description
1 polymer ?
#
loop_
_entity_poly.entity_id
_entity_poly.type
_entity_poly.pdbx_seq_one_letter_code
_entity_poly.pdbx_strand_id
1 'polypeptide(L)'
;MKNPEQLYYTKEHEWAEFKDGKVIIGITDYAQSQLGDVIFLEFPEVGQEFSAGDVFGEVEAVKTVSELYSPLSGKVVELNDELENSPDLVNSDPYGNGWLIKIDPNNPGEKDELMGHLSYEKLVG
;
A
#
# COMPACT_ATOMS: atom_id res chain seq x y z
N MET A 1 7.11 15.58 3.61
CA MET A 1 6.22 14.42 3.58
C MET A 1 6.60 13.41 4.63
N LYS A 2 5.64 12.71 5.18
CA LYS A 2 5.91 11.70 6.18
C LYS A 2 6.38 10.39 5.57
N ASN A 3 7.40 9.79 6.19
CA ASN A 3 7.85 8.44 5.87
C ASN A 3 8.14 7.75 7.22
N PRO A 4 7.09 7.19 7.87
CA PRO A 4 7.24 6.59 9.20
C PRO A 4 8.38 5.58 9.28
N GLU A 5 9.13 5.63 10.37
CA GLU A 5 10.35 4.81 10.55
C GLU A 5 10.07 3.32 10.69
N GLN A 6 8.90 2.96 11.22
CA GLN A 6 8.55 1.57 11.47
C GLN A 6 8.02 0.85 10.26
N LEU A 7 7.83 1.55 9.15
CA LEU A 7 7.29 0.96 7.91
C LEU A 7 8.40 0.58 6.95
N TYR A 8 8.05 -0.29 6.01
CA TYR A 8 8.90 -0.65 4.88
C TYR A 8 8.27 -0.12 3.61
N TYR A 9 9.07 0.12 2.58
CA TYR A 9 8.63 0.82 1.37
C TYR A 9 9.09 0.14 0.10
N THR A 10 8.34 0.35 -0.99
CA THR A 10 8.74 -0.10 -2.32
C THR A 10 9.03 1.11 -3.21
N LYS A 11 9.71 0.87 -4.34
CA LYS A 11 9.96 1.94 -5.32
C LYS A 11 8.69 2.32 -6.10
N GLU A 12 7.63 1.55 -5.96
CA GLU A 12 6.31 1.88 -6.53
C GLU A 12 5.47 2.70 -5.56
N HIS A 13 6.05 3.08 -4.41
CA HIS A 13 5.43 3.97 -3.42
C HIS A 13 4.29 3.33 -2.63
N GLU A 14 4.41 2.02 -2.35
CA GLU A 14 3.56 1.35 -1.36
C GLU A 14 4.35 1.20 -0.06
N TRP A 15 3.63 1.17 1.05
CA TRP A 15 4.23 0.88 2.35
C TRP A 15 3.67 -0.44 2.90
N ALA A 16 4.45 -1.06 3.77
CA ALA A 16 4.09 -2.30 4.44
C ALA A 16 4.38 -2.20 5.92
N GLU A 17 3.40 -2.57 6.74
CA GLU A 17 3.55 -2.63 8.18
C GLU A 17 3.38 -4.07 8.65
N PHE A 18 4.40 -4.63 9.29
CA PHE A 18 4.36 -5.99 9.82
C PHE A 18 3.79 -5.97 11.23
N LYS A 19 2.65 -6.61 11.42
CA LYS A 19 1.96 -6.58 12.70
C LYS A 19 1.19 -7.89 12.92
N ASP A 20 1.48 -8.56 14.03
CA ASP A 20 0.77 -9.78 14.45
C ASP A 20 0.76 -10.87 13.37
N GLY A 21 1.88 -11.03 12.66
CA GLY A 21 2.02 -12.04 11.64
C GLY A 21 1.36 -11.71 10.31
N LYS A 22 0.74 -10.53 10.21
CA LYS A 22 0.11 -10.04 8.97
C LYS A 22 0.85 -8.81 8.47
N VAL A 23 0.56 -8.42 7.24
CA VAL A 23 1.14 -7.20 6.66
C VAL A 23 0.02 -6.29 6.21
N ILE A 24 0.04 -5.06 6.71
CA ILE A 24 -0.90 -4.01 6.29
C ILE A 24 -0.22 -3.23 5.17
N ILE A 25 -0.92 -3.03 4.06
CA ILE A 25 -0.37 -2.37 2.88
C ILE A 25 -1.17 -1.12 2.54
N GLY A 26 -0.47 -0.06 2.18
CA GLY A 26 -1.08 1.16 1.71
C GLY A 26 -0.15 1.89 0.76
N ILE A 27 -0.53 3.10 0.34
CA ILE A 27 0.34 3.95 -0.47
C ILE A 27 0.89 5.08 0.39
N THR A 28 2.07 5.59 -0.01
CA THR A 28 2.78 6.59 0.77
C THR A 28 2.17 7.98 0.60
N ASP A 29 2.55 8.88 1.49
CA ASP A 29 2.18 10.30 1.40
C ASP A 29 2.65 10.90 0.06
N TYR A 30 3.84 10.53 -0.38
CA TYR A 30 4.35 10.95 -1.68
C TYR A 30 3.42 10.47 -2.82
N ALA A 31 3.02 9.20 -2.79
CA ALA A 31 2.16 8.63 -3.83
C ALA A 31 0.82 9.37 -3.91
N GLN A 32 0.17 9.60 -2.77
CA GLN A 32 -1.12 10.28 -2.79
C GLN A 32 -0.99 11.73 -3.29
N SER A 33 0.14 12.38 -2.99
CA SER A 33 0.36 13.77 -3.45
C SER A 33 0.51 13.84 -4.97
N GLN A 34 1.05 12.79 -5.58
CA GLN A 34 1.20 12.73 -7.04
C GLN A 34 -0.11 12.40 -7.75
N LEU A 35 -0.98 11.65 -7.09
CA LEU A 35 -2.27 11.24 -7.66
C LEU A 35 -3.32 12.35 -7.63
N GLY A 36 -3.31 13.16 -6.60
CA GLY A 36 -4.40 14.08 -6.32
C GLY A 36 -5.55 13.34 -5.63
N ASP A 37 -6.74 13.94 -5.62
CA ASP A 37 -7.89 13.40 -4.87
C ASP A 37 -8.29 12.02 -5.38
N VAL A 38 -8.26 11.05 -4.48
CA VAL A 38 -8.67 9.67 -4.79
C VAL A 38 -10.19 9.59 -4.77
N ILE A 39 -10.76 9.03 -5.84
CA ILE A 39 -12.22 8.95 -6.02
C ILE A 39 -12.73 7.51 -6.03
N PHE A 40 -11.88 6.53 -6.33
CA PHE A 40 -12.29 5.13 -6.40
C PHE A 40 -11.08 4.22 -6.25
N LEU A 41 -11.32 3.05 -5.65
CA LEU A 41 -10.29 2.01 -5.52
C LEU A 41 -10.89 0.69 -5.98
N GLU A 42 -10.14 -0.04 -6.81
CA GLU A 42 -10.49 -1.39 -7.20
C GLU A 42 -9.67 -2.35 -6.36
N PHE A 43 -10.36 -3.18 -5.58
CA PHE A 43 -9.73 -4.11 -4.64
C PHE A 43 -9.75 -5.53 -5.16
N PRO A 44 -8.78 -6.37 -4.71
CA PRO A 44 -8.85 -7.80 -4.94
C PRO A 44 -9.92 -8.43 -4.04
N GLU A 45 -10.12 -9.73 -4.20
CA GLU A 45 -11.01 -10.47 -3.32
C GLU A 45 -10.22 -11.05 -2.15
N VAL A 46 -10.87 -11.16 -0.99
CA VAL A 46 -10.30 -11.87 0.17
C VAL A 46 -10.05 -13.32 -0.24
N GLY A 47 -8.88 -13.83 0.09
CA GLY A 47 -8.47 -15.19 -0.30
C GLY A 47 -7.62 -15.23 -1.55
N GLN A 48 -7.56 -14.16 -2.33
CA GLN A 48 -6.76 -14.10 -3.53
C GLN A 48 -5.27 -14.03 -3.16
N GLU A 49 -4.43 -14.73 -3.93
CA GLU A 49 -2.99 -14.78 -3.70
C GLU A 49 -2.24 -13.95 -4.72
N PHE A 50 -1.16 -13.30 -4.27
CA PHE A 50 -0.29 -12.50 -5.12
C PHE A 50 1.17 -12.83 -4.84
N SER A 51 2.00 -12.70 -5.88
CA SER A 51 3.46 -12.71 -5.72
C SER A 51 3.94 -11.27 -5.61
N ALA A 52 5.10 -11.06 -4.99
CA ALA A 52 5.69 -9.73 -4.91
C ALA A 52 5.82 -9.13 -6.33
N GLY A 53 5.38 -7.90 -6.48
CA GLY A 53 5.38 -7.19 -7.76
C GLY A 53 4.13 -7.38 -8.61
N ASP A 54 3.22 -8.27 -8.23
CA ASP A 54 1.96 -8.44 -8.96
C ASP A 54 1.03 -7.25 -8.69
N VAL A 55 0.20 -6.91 -9.66
CA VAL A 55 -0.85 -5.90 -9.50
C VAL A 55 -1.97 -6.50 -8.67
N PHE A 56 -2.30 -5.86 -7.54
CA PHE A 56 -3.40 -6.33 -6.69
C PHE A 56 -4.66 -5.47 -6.82
N GLY A 57 -4.55 -4.32 -7.44
CA GLY A 57 -5.70 -3.43 -7.61
C GLY A 57 -5.31 -2.16 -8.33
N GLU A 58 -6.25 -1.21 -8.34
CA GLU A 58 -6.02 0.10 -8.95
C GLU A 58 -6.57 1.19 -8.07
N VAL A 59 -5.93 2.36 -8.13
CA VAL A 59 -6.43 3.57 -7.48
C VAL A 59 -6.79 4.57 -8.57
N GLU A 60 -8.03 5.06 -8.56
CA GLU A 60 -8.47 6.08 -9.49
C GLU A 60 -8.56 7.41 -8.78
N ALA A 61 -7.91 8.40 -9.33
CA ALA A 61 -7.91 9.76 -8.81
C ALA A 61 -8.40 10.72 -9.90
N VAL A 62 -8.65 11.97 -9.51
CA VAL A 62 -9.13 12.98 -10.45
C VAL A 62 -8.21 13.13 -11.65
N LYS A 63 -6.90 13.06 -11.43
CA LYS A 63 -5.89 13.30 -12.48
C LYS A 63 -5.48 12.06 -13.24
N THR A 64 -5.57 10.87 -12.64
CA THR A 64 -4.95 9.69 -13.21
C THR A 64 -5.46 8.41 -12.55
N VAL A 65 -5.17 7.28 -13.21
CA VAL A 65 -5.40 5.94 -12.66
C VAL A 65 -4.03 5.29 -12.52
N SER A 66 -3.77 4.66 -11.39
CA SER A 66 -2.50 3.99 -11.11
C SER A 66 -2.72 2.56 -10.65
N GLU A 67 -1.88 1.64 -11.13
CA GLU A 67 -1.90 0.26 -10.67
C GLU A 67 -1.21 0.17 -9.31
N LEU A 68 -1.68 -0.77 -8.48
CA LEU A 68 -1.12 -1.02 -7.16
C LEU A 68 -0.39 -2.36 -7.18
N TYR A 69 0.87 -2.36 -6.77
CA TYR A 69 1.73 -3.53 -6.82
C TYR A 69 1.93 -4.08 -5.42
N SER A 70 1.82 -5.41 -5.27
CA SER A 70 2.00 -6.04 -3.98
C SER A 70 3.49 -6.00 -3.57
N PRO A 71 3.82 -5.46 -2.40
CA PRO A 71 5.21 -5.43 -1.95
C PRO A 71 5.75 -6.79 -1.56
N LEU A 72 4.87 -7.74 -1.26
CA LEU A 72 5.23 -9.07 -0.78
C LEU A 72 4.29 -10.11 -1.36
N SER A 73 4.78 -11.35 -1.38
CA SER A 73 3.93 -12.49 -1.74
C SER A 73 3.05 -12.89 -0.56
N GLY A 74 1.79 -13.15 -0.81
CA GLY A 74 0.86 -13.55 0.25
C GLY A 74 -0.58 -13.63 -0.21
N LYS A 75 -1.44 -13.93 0.74
CA LYS A 75 -2.88 -14.08 0.53
C LYS A 75 -3.62 -12.92 1.18
N VAL A 76 -4.55 -12.32 0.46
CA VAL A 76 -5.39 -11.23 1.00
C VAL A 76 -6.30 -11.79 2.09
N VAL A 77 -6.25 -11.20 3.28
CA VAL A 77 -7.09 -11.62 4.42
C VAL A 77 -8.10 -10.56 4.82
N GLU A 78 -7.85 -9.30 4.47
CA GLU A 78 -8.78 -8.22 4.83
C GLU A 78 -8.64 -7.05 3.85
N LEU A 79 -9.77 -6.40 3.56
CA LEU A 79 -9.83 -5.17 2.77
C LEU A 79 -10.33 -4.04 3.66
N ASN A 80 -9.91 -2.81 3.37
CA ASN A 80 -10.39 -1.66 4.11
C ASN A 80 -11.72 -1.16 3.51
N ASP A 81 -12.82 -1.66 4.05
CA ASP A 81 -14.15 -1.36 3.55
C ASP A 81 -14.55 0.11 3.69
N GLU A 82 -13.90 0.86 4.59
CA GLU A 82 -14.19 2.27 4.77
C GLU A 82 -13.91 3.09 3.51
N LEU A 83 -13.00 2.60 2.66
CA LEU A 83 -12.62 3.31 1.44
C LEU A 83 -13.71 3.28 0.37
N GLU A 84 -14.71 2.41 0.48
CA GLU A 84 -15.85 2.43 -0.44
C GLU A 84 -16.65 3.72 -0.30
N ASN A 85 -16.83 4.19 0.93
CA ASN A 85 -17.59 5.41 1.21
C ASN A 85 -16.70 6.65 1.34
N SER A 86 -15.44 6.45 1.68
CA SER A 86 -14.50 7.54 1.94
C SER A 86 -13.14 7.28 1.31
N PRO A 87 -13.06 7.20 -0.03
CA PRO A 87 -11.77 6.94 -0.69
C PRO A 87 -10.74 8.03 -0.44
N ASP A 88 -11.18 9.23 -0.09
CA ASP A 88 -10.29 10.35 0.24
C ASP A 88 -9.48 10.14 1.53
N LEU A 89 -9.78 9.10 2.32
CA LEU A 89 -8.93 8.72 3.46
C LEU A 89 -7.51 8.37 3.00
N VAL A 90 -7.36 7.88 1.78
CA VAL A 90 -6.05 7.58 1.20
C VAL A 90 -5.22 8.86 1.11
N ASN A 91 -5.86 9.99 0.86
CA ASN A 91 -5.19 11.29 0.80
C ASN A 91 -4.95 11.88 2.18
N SER A 92 -5.97 11.85 3.04
CA SER A 92 -5.91 12.54 4.33
C SER A 92 -5.18 11.77 5.41
N ASP A 93 -5.16 10.43 5.32
CA ASP A 93 -4.55 9.59 6.35
C ASP A 93 -3.94 8.31 5.76
N PRO A 94 -2.96 8.47 4.84
CA PRO A 94 -2.43 7.32 4.09
C PRO A 94 -1.77 6.23 4.95
N TYR A 95 -1.26 6.58 6.12
CA TYR A 95 -0.60 5.63 7.03
C TYR A 95 -1.50 5.14 8.14
N GLY A 96 -2.72 5.63 8.23
CA GLY A 96 -3.70 5.24 9.24
C GLY A 96 -4.95 4.68 8.61
N ASN A 97 -6.05 5.41 8.70
CA ASN A 97 -7.35 4.93 8.21
C ASN A 97 -7.42 4.73 6.70
N GLY A 98 -6.43 5.21 5.96
CA GLY A 98 -6.35 5.05 4.51
C GLY A 98 -5.59 3.80 4.04
N TRP A 99 -5.34 2.83 4.92
CA TRP A 99 -4.71 1.58 4.52
C TRP A 99 -5.59 0.84 3.50
N LEU A 100 -4.97 0.03 2.66
CA LEU A 100 -5.67 -0.61 1.54
C LEU A 100 -6.08 -2.05 1.82
N ILE A 101 -5.11 -2.93 2.05
CA ILE A 101 -5.37 -4.35 2.27
C ILE A 101 -4.46 -4.90 3.37
N LYS A 102 -4.83 -6.08 3.90
CA LYS A 102 -3.94 -6.86 4.76
C LYS A 102 -3.70 -8.20 4.09
N ILE A 103 -2.47 -8.66 4.14
CA ILE A 103 -2.11 -9.96 3.59
C ILE A 103 -1.49 -10.86 4.65
N ASP A 104 -1.58 -12.17 4.42
CA ASP A 104 -0.87 -13.18 5.18
C ASP A 104 0.37 -13.53 4.35
N PRO A 105 1.58 -13.06 4.73
CA PRO A 105 2.76 -13.24 3.90
C PRO A 105 3.20 -14.71 3.91
N ASN A 106 3.66 -15.19 2.76
CA ASN A 106 4.10 -16.58 2.64
C ASN A 106 5.59 -16.74 2.40
N ASN A 107 6.33 -15.65 2.31
CA ASN A 107 7.78 -15.66 2.12
C ASN A 107 8.44 -14.58 2.96
N PRO A 108 8.77 -14.86 4.23
CA PRO A 108 9.32 -13.82 5.13
C PRO A 108 10.65 -13.23 4.68
N GLY A 109 11.39 -13.93 3.82
CA GLY A 109 12.65 -13.40 3.29
C GLY A 109 12.48 -12.19 2.39
N GLU A 110 11.30 -12.00 1.82
CA GLU A 110 11.02 -10.87 0.93
C GLU A 110 11.06 -9.52 1.65
N LYS A 111 10.93 -9.53 2.96
CA LYS A 111 11.04 -8.30 3.77
C LYS A 111 12.38 -7.61 3.56
N ASP A 112 13.43 -8.39 3.36
CA ASP A 112 14.79 -7.86 3.19
C ASP A 112 14.97 -7.12 1.87
N GLU A 113 14.07 -7.28 0.93
CA GLU A 113 14.11 -6.60 -0.35
C GLU A 113 13.41 -5.24 -0.32
N LEU A 114 12.71 -4.94 0.77
CA LEU A 114 12.01 -3.67 0.93
C LEU A 114 12.96 -2.60 1.47
N MET A 115 12.62 -1.35 1.20
CA MET A 115 13.41 -0.22 1.68
C MET A 115 12.94 0.21 3.07
N GLY A 116 13.90 0.63 3.92
CA GLY A 116 13.55 1.33 5.14
C GLY A 116 13.24 2.80 4.83
N HIS A 117 12.85 3.55 5.85
CA HIS A 117 12.42 4.95 5.65
C HIS A 117 13.54 5.84 5.09
N LEU A 118 14.78 5.63 5.51
CA LEU A 118 15.90 6.47 5.03
C LEU A 118 16.19 6.25 3.55
N SER A 119 16.16 5.00 3.10
CA SER A 119 16.37 4.69 1.68
C SER A 119 15.24 5.23 0.83
N TYR A 120 14.02 5.14 1.34
CA TYR A 120 12.86 5.64 0.63
C TYR A 120 12.89 7.17 0.53
N GLU A 121 13.30 7.86 1.59
CA GLU A 121 13.45 9.32 1.58
C GLU A 121 14.42 9.78 0.50
N LYS A 122 15.51 9.04 0.29
CA LYS A 122 16.46 9.34 -0.77
C LYS A 122 15.85 9.16 -2.15
N LEU A 123 14.96 8.19 -2.30
CA LEU A 123 14.32 7.92 -3.58
C LEU A 123 13.36 9.05 -3.99
N VAL A 124 12.59 9.56 -3.07
CA VAL A 124 11.51 10.52 -3.38
C VAL A 124 11.93 11.98 -3.18
N GLY A 125 13.01 12.21 -2.54
CA GLY A 125 13.30 13.54 -2.25
C GLY A 125 14.57 14.01 -1.92
#